data_bf3d5625acb2589a7db6f63784d9e108
#
_entry.id   bf3d5625acb2589a7db6f63784d9e108
#
_cell.length_a   1.000
_cell.length_b   1.000
_cell.length_c   1.000
_cell.angle_alpha   90.00
_cell.angle_beta   90.00
_cell.angle_gamma   90.00
#
_symmetry.space_group_name_H-M   'P 1'
#
loop_
_entity.id
_entity.type
_entity.pdbx_description
1 polymer ?
#
loop_
_entity_poly.entity_id
_entity_poly.type
_entity_poly.pdbx_seq_one_letter_code
_entity_poly.pdbx_strand_id
1 'polypeptide(L)'
;NMVMLFGQMNEPPGSRFRIGHAALTMAEYFRDDAHCDVLLLIDNIYRFIQAGMEVSGLMGQMPSRLGYQPTMGTELSGLEERIANTDTGAITSIQAVYVPADDFTDPAAVHTFSHLSASIVLSRKRASAGFFPAIDPLLSSSKMATPGIVGKRHYGLAQEIRRTLAQYAELKDIIAMLGLEQLAPEDRKVVARARRLERFLTQPFFSTEPFTSLKGKLVSLENTLDGCERILRDEFKDFPESALYMIGSIDEAKEKMKTGRAAADART
;
A
#
# COMPACT_ATOMS: atom_id res chain seq x y z
N ASN A 1 -22.17 -4.46 13.91
CA ASN A 1 -22.45 -5.88 13.65
C ASN A 1 -21.47 -6.39 12.59
N MET A 2 -21.11 -7.68 12.64
CA MET A 2 -20.18 -8.31 11.72
C MET A 2 -20.71 -9.69 11.34
N VAL A 3 -20.59 -10.05 10.05
CA VAL A 3 -20.86 -11.39 9.54
C VAL A 3 -19.52 -11.94 9.03
N MET A 4 -19.19 -13.17 9.39
CA MET A 4 -17.94 -13.83 8.99
C MET A 4 -18.27 -15.10 8.21
N LEU A 5 -17.67 -15.25 7.02
CA LEU A 5 -17.76 -16.44 6.20
C LEU A 5 -16.38 -17.05 6.05
N PHE A 6 -16.29 -18.36 6.19
CA PHE A 6 -15.03 -19.09 6.13
C PHE A 6 -15.02 -20.07 4.97
N GLY A 7 -14.04 -19.95 4.10
CA GLY A 7 -13.68 -20.94 3.08
C GLY A 7 -12.38 -21.64 3.50
N GLN A 8 -12.49 -22.69 4.31
CA GLN A 8 -11.31 -23.40 4.83
C GLN A 8 -10.58 -24.13 3.70
N MET A 9 -9.26 -24.21 3.79
CA MET A 9 -8.41 -24.81 2.76
C MET A 9 -8.62 -26.33 2.57
N ASN A 10 -9.13 -27.00 3.58
CA ASN A 10 -9.45 -28.43 3.55
C ASN A 10 -10.84 -28.73 2.93
N GLU A 11 -11.65 -27.69 2.67
CA GLU A 11 -12.94 -27.83 2.01
C GLU A 11 -12.77 -28.08 0.50
N PRO A 12 -13.75 -28.74 -0.15
CA PRO A 12 -13.73 -28.96 -1.58
C PRO A 12 -13.60 -27.65 -2.37
N PRO A 13 -12.89 -27.65 -3.52
CA PRO A 13 -12.63 -26.44 -4.28
C PRO A 13 -13.91 -25.73 -4.74
N GLY A 14 -14.98 -26.47 -5.05
CA GLY A 14 -16.28 -25.86 -5.40
C GLY A 14 -16.89 -25.03 -4.27
N SER A 15 -16.77 -25.49 -3.01
CA SER A 15 -17.22 -24.71 -1.84
C SER A 15 -16.39 -23.46 -1.66
N ARG A 16 -15.05 -23.58 -1.74
CA ARG A 16 -14.12 -22.44 -1.63
C ARG A 16 -14.34 -21.40 -2.74
N PHE A 17 -14.65 -21.86 -3.94
CA PHE A 17 -14.95 -20.99 -5.08
C PHE A 17 -16.27 -20.21 -4.90
N ARG A 18 -17.27 -20.79 -4.24
CA ARG A 18 -18.59 -20.17 -4.05
C ARG A 18 -18.69 -19.26 -2.83
N ILE A 19 -17.77 -19.34 -1.88
CA ILE A 19 -17.85 -18.54 -0.63
C ILE A 19 -17.85 -17.03 -0.91
N GLY A 20 -17.05 -16.56 -1.87
CA GLY A 20 -17.01 -15.14 -2.25
C GLY A 20 -18.37 -14.64 -2.77
N HIS A 21 -19.04 -15.44 -3.60
CA HIS A 21 -20.38 -15.12 -4.09
C HIS A 21 -21.43 -15.10 -2.97
N ALA A 22 -21.35 -16.01 -2.00
CA ALA A 22 -22.24 -16.02 -0.84
C ALA A 22 -22.01 -14.78 0.03
N ALA A 23 -20.77 -14.38 0.27
CA ALA A 23 -20.42 -13.18 1.02
C ALA A 23 -20.96 -11.91 0.34
N LEU A 24 -20.82 -11.82 -0.98
CA LEU A 24 -21.36 -10.71 -1.76
C LEU A 24 -22.89 -10.66 -1.74
N THR A 25 -23.56 -11.79 -1.82
CA THR A 25 -25.04 -11.84 -1.71
C THR A 25 -25.51 -11.30 -0.37
N MET A 26 -24.79 -11.60 0.73
CA MET A 26 -25.10 -11.01 2.03
C MET A 26 -24.78 -9.50 2.07
N ALA A 27 -23.68 -9.07 1.47
CA ALA A 27 -23.34 -7.66 1.40
C ALA A 27 -24.36 -6.86 0.58
N GLU A 28 -24.82 -7.41 -0.55
CA GLU A 28 -25.88 -6.84 -1.37
C GLU A 28 -27.21 -6.74 -0.62
N TYR A 29 -27.60 -7.75 0.16
CA TYR A 29 -28.78 -7.69 1.02
C TYR A 29 -28.71 -6.50 2.00
N PHE A 30 -27.56 -6.31 2.68
CA PHE A 30 -27.42 -5.17 3.59
C PHE A 30 -27.43 -3.83 2.86
N ARG A 31 -26.85 -3.75 1.66
CA ARG A 31 -26.84 -2.54 0.84
C ARG A 31 -28.24 -2.22 0.30
N ASP A 32 -28.90 -3.20 -0.32
CA ASP A 32 -30.08 -2.97 -1.16
C ASP A 32 -31.39 -3.09 -0.36
N ASP A 33 -31.52 -4.08 0.52
CA ASP A 33 -32.75 -4.30 1.31
C ASP A 33 -32.70 -3.59 2.66
N ALA A 34 -31.54 -3.61 3.34
CA ALA A 34 -31.41 -2.96 4.64
C ALA A 34 -30.91 -1.49 4.55
N HIS A 35 -30.61 -0.99 3.35
CA HIS A 35 -30.14 0.38 3.07
C HIS A 35 -28.95 0.81 3.95
N CYS A 36 -27.95 -0.05 4.07
CA CYS A 36 -26.77 0.17 4.87
C CYS A 36 -25.51 0.21 4.01
N ASP A 37 -24.55 1.07 4.36
CA ASP A 37 -23.21 0.98 3.82
C ASP A 37 -22.49 -0.25 4.40
N VAL A 38 -21.81 -0.99 3.54
CA VAL A 38 -21.15 -2.25 3.87
C VAL A 38 -19.65 -2.12 3.67
N LEU A 39 -18.86 -2.52 4.67
CA LEU A 39 -17.43 -2.77 4.54
C LEU A 39 -17.19 -4.26 4.33
N LEU A 40 -16.74 -4.65 3.14
CA LEU A 40 -16.40 -6.02 2.78
C LEU A 40 -14.90 -6.24 2.88
N LEU A 41 -14.49 -7.17 3.73
CA LEU A 41 -13.09 -7.56 3.89
C LEU A 41 -12.88 -8.94 3.26
N ILE A 42 -11.93 -9.08 2.34
CA ILE A 42 -11.60 -10.35 1.67
C ILE A 42 -10.15 -10.72 1.95
N ASP A 43 -9.92 -11.78 2.70
CA ASP A 43 -8.60 -12.34 2.98
C ASP A 43 -8.53 -13.80 2.55
N ASN A 44 -8.00 -14.07 1.35
CA ASN A 44 -7.59 -13.15 0.29
C ASN A 44 -8.21 -13.57 -1.05
N ILE A 45 -8.33 -12.64 -1.98
CA ILE A 45 -8.96 -12.88 -3.30
C ILE A 45 -8.21 -13.94 -4.13
N TYR A 46 -6.90 -14.11 -3.95
CA TYR A 46 -6.14 -15.13 -4.66
C TYR A 46 -6.65 -16.56 -4.38
N ARG A 47 -7.24 -16.81 -3.20
CA ARG A 47 -7.82 -18.11 -2.86
C ARG A 47 -9.06 -18.44 -3.69
N PHE A 48 -9.83 -17.42 -4.08
CA PHE A 48 -10.92 -17.57 -5.03
C PHE A 48 -10.38 -18.02 -6.40
N ILE A 49 -9.35 -17.38 -6.91
CA ILE A 49 -8.70 -17.73 -8.19
C ILE A 49 -8.13 -19.14 -8.13
N GLN A 50 -7.46 -19.51 -7.04
CA GLN A 50 -6.90 -20.84 -6.82
C GLN A 50 -7.99 -21.93 -6.82
N ALA A 51 -9.11 -21.67 -6.15
CA ALA A 51 -10.24 -22.60 -6.13
C ALA A 51 -10.86 -22.79 -7.53
N GLY A 52 -10.96 -21.70 -8.32
CA GLY A 52 -11.39 -21.76 -9.72
C GLY A 52 -10.44 -22.58 -10.59
N MET A 53 -9.13 -22.44 -10.40
CA MET A 53 -8.12 -23.25 -11.09
C MET A 53 -8.28 -24.75 -10.79
N GLU A 54 -8.49 -25.11 -9.52
CA GLU A 54 -8.71 -26.49 -9.09
C GLU A 54 -10.03 -27.06 -9.68
N VAL A 55 -11.11 -26.29 -9.68
CA VAL A 55 -12.40 -26.68 -10.31
C VAL A 55 -12.22 -26.92 -11.81
N SER A 56 -11.56 -26.01 -12.50
CA SER A 56 -11.27 -26.11 -13.94
C SER A 56 -10.48 -27.39 -14.26
N GLY A 57 -9.47 -27.71 -13.43
CA GLY A 57 -8.70 -28.94 -13.55
C GLY A 57 -9.55 -30.20 -13.37
N LEU A 58 -10.45 -30.21 -12.37
CA LEU A 58 -11.41 -31.32 -12.14
C LEU A 58 -12.39 -31.52 -13.31
N MET A 59 -12.72 -30.42 -14.01
CA MET A 59 -13.57 -30.44 -15.20
C MET A 59 -12.80 -30.84 -16.49
N GLY A 60 -11.49 -31.07 -16.41
CA GLY A 60 -10.66 -31.43 -17.56
C GLY A 60 -10.45 -30.30 -18.56
N GLN A 61 -10.63 -29.06 -18.17
CA GLN A 61 -10.39 -27.92 -19.04
C GLN A 61 -8.88 -27.71 -19.28
N MET A 62 -8.51 -27.36 -20.52
CA MET A 62 -7.13 -27.05 -20.85
C MET A 62 -6.69 -25.76 -20.12
N PRO A 63 -5.63 -25.79 -19.31
CA PRO A 63 -5.17 -24.61 -18.58
C PRO A 63 -4.60 -23.56 -19.54
N SER A 64 -4.74 -22.30 -19.17
CA SER A 64 -4.11 -21.16 -19.81
C SER A 64 -2.67 -20.95 -19.27
N ARG A 65 -2.09 -19.77 -19.54
CA ARG A 65 -0.75 -19.41 -19.08
C ARG A 65 -0.61 -19.62 -17.56
N LEU A 66 0.52 -20.18 -17.13
CA LEU A 66 0.88 -20.49 -15.73
C LEU A 66 -0.09 -21.44 -15.00
N GLY A 67 -0.89 -22.20 -15.74
CA GLY A 67 -1.82 -23.18 -15.17
C GLY A 67 -3.17 -22.61 -14.72
N TYR A 68 -3.44 -21.33 -14.95
CA TYR A 68 -4.74 -20.74 -14.61
C TYR A 68 -5.87 -21.22 -15.52
N GLN A 69 -7.10 -21.18 -15.00
CA GLN A 69 -8.29 -21.48 -15.78
C GLN A 69 -8.50 -20.44 -16.89
N PRO A 70 -8.98 -20.86 -18.08
CA PRO A 70 -9.21 -19.95 -19.19
C PRO A 70 -10.32 -18.93 -18.92
N THR A 71 -11.21 -19.22 -17.98
CA THR A 71 -12.34 -18.40 -17.54
C THR A 71 -12.02 -17.44 -16.40
N MET A 72 -10.77 -17.41 -15.90
CA MET A 72 -10.37 -16.65 -14.72
C MET A 72 -10.80 -15.16 -14.77
N GLY A 73 -10.57 -14.49 -15.89
CA GLY A 73 -10.94 -13.07 -16.04
C GLY A 73 -12.43 -12.85 -15.91
N THR A 74 -13.25 -13.69 -16.54
CA THR A 74 -14.72 -13.61 -16.48
C THR A 74 -15.25 -13.92 -15.09
N GLU A 75 -14.69 -14.94 -14.42
CA GLU A 75 -15.07 -15.33 -13.07
C GLU A 75 -14.76 -14.23 -12.05
N LEU A 76 -13.57 -13.64 -12.16
CA LEU A 76 -13.14 -12.56 -11.29
C LEU A 76 -13.98 -11.29 -11.52
N SER A 77 -14.23 -10.92 -12.78
CA SER A 77 -15.11 -9.80 -13.13
C SER A 77 -16.52 -10.00 -12.58
N GLY A 78 -17.09 -11.20 -12.73
CA GLY A 78 -18.41 -11.51 -12.19
C GLY A 78 -18.53 -11.42 -10.66
N LEU A 79 -17.39 -11.47 -9.95
CA LEU A 79 -17.35 -11.23 -8.50
C LEU A 79 -17.12 -9.75 -8.20
N GLU A 80 -16.12 -9.14 -8.82
CA GLU A 80 -15.66 -7.77 -8.51
C GLU A 80 -16.66 -6.69 -8.93
N GLU A 81 -17.37 -6.86 -10.05
CA GLU A 81 -18.36 -5.89 -10.53
C GLU A 81 -19.61 -5.79 -9.62
N ARG A 82 -19.85 -6.77 -8.77
CA ARG A 82 -20.92 -6.71 -7.74
C ARG A 82 -20.55 -5.78 -6.59
N ILE A 83 -19.27 -5.45 -6.42
CA ILE A 83 -18.76 -4.50 -5.42
C ILE A 83 -18.97 -3.08 -5.97
N ALA A 84 -20.17 -2.57 -5.81
CA ALA A 84 -20.57 -1.31 -6.38
C ALA A 84 -21.47 -0.52 -5.43
N ASN A 85 -21.55 0.78 -5.67
CA ASN A 85 -22.51 1.66 -5.02
C ASN A 85 -23.82 1.65 -5.83
N THR A 86 -24.93 1.71 -5.13
CA THR A 86 -26.29 1.84 -5.68
C THR A 86 -26.98 3.06 -5.08
N ASP A 87 -28.19 3.35 -5.47
CA ASP A 87 -29.00 4.42 -4.88
C ASP A 87 -29.38 4.13 -3.42
N THR A 88 -29.27 2.88 -2.98
CA THR A 88 -29.66 2.41 -1.64
C THR A 88 -28.51 2.37 -0.64
N GLY A 89 -27.27 2.28 -1.10
CA GLY A 89 -26.09 2.21 -0.25
C GLY A 89 -24.81 1.89 -1.02
N ALA A 90 -23.72 1.72 -0.29
CA ALA A 90 -22.39 1.47 -0.84
C ALA A 90 -21.80 0.16 -0.33
N ILE A 91 -21.02 -0.55 -1.19
CA ILE A 91 -20.10 -1.60 -0.75
C ILE A 91 -18.68 -1.10 -0.96
N THR A 92 -17.96 -0.89 0.14
CA THR A 92 -16.52 -0.61 0.11
C THR A 92 -15.76 -1.89 0.42
N SER A 93 -14.84 -2.33 -0.47
CA SER A 93 -14.06 -3.52 -0.21
C SER A 93 -12.59 -3.21 0.09
N ILE A 94 -12.03 -3.97 1.03
CA ILE A 94 -10.59 -4.07 1.27
C ILE A 94 -10.19 -5.52 1.05
N GLN A 95 -9.33 -5.74 0.06
CA GLN A 95 -8.95 -7.07 -0.37
C GLN A 95 -7.46 -7.29 -0.14
N ALA A 96 -7.11 -8.35 0.57
CA ALA A 96 -5.74 -8.83 0.59
C ALA A 96 -5.47 -9.58 -0.73
N VAL A 97 -4.40 -9.18 -1.43
CA VAL A 97 -3.99 -9.78 -2.69
C VAL A 97 -2.63 -10.45 -2.49
N TYR A 98 -2.58 -11.75 -2.67
CA TYR A 98 -1.30 -12.46 -2.72
C TYR A 98 -0.76 -12.41 -4.15
N VAL A 99 0.49 -11.95 -4.28
CA VAL A 99 1.20 -11.90 -5.57
C VAL A 99 2.24 -13.02 -5.59
N PRO A 100 2.04 -14.08 -6.42
CA PRO A 100 2.98 -15.19 -6.49
C PRO A 100 4.39 -14.72 -6.87
N ALA A 101 5.40 -15.17 -6.13
CA ALA A 101 6.82 -14.86 -6.37
C ALA A 101 7.14 -13.36 -6.48
N ASP A 102 6.31 -12.48 -5.92
CA ASP A 102 6.40 -11.02 -6.06
C ASP A 102 6.34 -10.54 -7.55
N ASP A 103 5.78 -11.37 -8.44
CA ASP A 103 5.64 -11.07 -9.88
C ASP A 103 4.31 -10.38 -10.18
N PHE A 104 4.34 -9.07 -10.33
CA PHE A 104 3.17 -8.25 -10.69
C PHE A 104 2.71 -8.44 -12.13
N THR A 105 3.42 -9.22 -12.95
CA THR A 105 3.01 -9.60 -14.30
C THR A 105 2.25 -10.94 -14.34
N ASP A 106 2.09 -11.59 -13.19
CA ASP A 106 1.26 -12.78 -13.05
C ASP A 106 -0.19 -12.46 -13.44
N PRO A 107 -0.84 -13.30 -14.28
CA PRO A 107 -2.21 -13.05 -14.72
C PRO A 107 -3.21 -12.81 -13.61
N ALA A 108 -3.10 -13.54 -12.48
CA ALA A 108 -3.99 -13.35 -11.33
C ALA A 108 -3.83 -11.94 -10.72
N ALA A 109 -2.59 -11.47 -10.58
CA ALA A 109 -2.31 -10.12 -10.09
C ALA A 109 -2.82 -9.05 -11.07
N VAL A 110 -2.51 -9.18 -12.35
CA VAL A 110 -2.93 -8.23 -13.40
C VAL A 110 -4.45 -8.10 -13.44
N HIS A 111 -5.18 -9.23 -13.49
CA HIS A 111 -6.65 -9.18 -13.52
C HIS A 111 -7.23 -8.60 -12.23
N THR A 112 -6.72 -8.96 -11.07
CA THR A 112 -7.21 -8.40 -9.80
C THR A 112 -6.99 -6.89 -9.75
N PHE A 113 -5.77 -6.42 -10.03
CA PHE A 113 -5.46 -4.98 -9.97
C PHE A 113 -6.26 -4.14 -10.97
N SER A 114 -6.70 -4.70 -12.10
CA SER A 114 -7.51 -3.97 -13.09
C SER A 114 -8.87 -3.53 -12.52
N HIS A 115 -9.44 -4.30 -11.59
CA HIS A 115 -10.73 -4.01 -10.95
C HIS A 115 -10.60 -3.03 -9.77
N LEU A 116 -9.43 -2.94 -9.12
CA LEU A 116 -9.26 -2.13 -7.93
C LEU A 116 -9.24 -0.62 -8.22
N SER A 117 -9.88 0.16 -7.35
CA SER A 117 -9.82 1.63 -7.37
C SER A 117 -8.51 2.16 -6.81
N ALA A 118 -7.91 1.45 -5.86
CA ALA A 118 -6.63 1.76 -5.27
C ALA A 118 -5.85 0.48 -4.97
N SER A 119 -4.53 0.53 -5.08
CA SER A 119 -3.63 -0.56 -4.70
C SER A 119 -2.54 -0.05 -3.77
N ILE A 120 -2.33 -0.76 -2.66
CA ILE A 120 -1.25 -0.51 -1.71
C ILE A 120 -0.30 -1.70 -1.79
N VAL A 121 0.90 -1.46 -2.31
CA VAL A 121 1.92 -2.49 -2.54
C VAL A 121 2.89 -2.52 -1.36
N LEU A 122 2.99 -3.66 -0.68
CA LEU A 122 3.96 -3.91 0.37
C LEU A 122 5.24 -4.48 -0.24
N SER A 123 6.40 -3.94 0.15
CA SER A 123 7.71 -4.30 -0.38
C SER A 123 8.58 -4.95 0.68
N ARG A 124 9.06 -6.17 0.42
CA ARG A 124 10.04 -6.87 1.28
C ARG A 124 11.34 -6.09 1.37
N LYS A 125 11.79 -5.50 0.24
CA LYS A 125 13.00 -4.67 0.19
C LYS A 125 12.91 -3.47 1.14
N ARG A 126 11.76 -2.81 1.21
CA ARG A 126 11.54 -1.69 2.14
C ARG A 126 11.46 -2.17 3.60
N ALA A 127 10.80 -3.29 3.86
CA ALA A 127 10.77 -3.89 5.20
C ALA A 127 12.18 -4.25 5.70
N SER A 128 12.99 -4.90 4.86
CA SER A 128 14.39 -5.23 5.19
C SER A 128 15.26 -3.99 5.41
N ALA A 129 14.95 -2.86 4.76
CA ALA A 129 15.61 -1.58 4.97
C ALA A 129 15.09 -0.81 6.21
N GLY A 130 14.14 -1.38 6.96
CA GLY A 130 13.59 -0.79 8.18
C GLY A 130 12.54 0.30 7.93
N PHE A 131 11.96 0.41 6.73
CA PHE A 131 10.88 1.36 6.47
C PHE A 131 9.53 0.76 6.83
N PHE A 132 8.84 1.34 7.80
CA PHE A 132 7.51 0.91 8.24
C PHE A 132 6.54 2.11 8.31
N PRO A 133 5.35 2.04 7.66
CA PRO A 133 4.86 0.93 6.84
C PRO A 133 5.76 0.67 5.62
N ALA A 134 5.93 -0.61 5.26
CA ALA A 134 6.81 -1.02 4.15
C ALA A 134 6.14 -0.88 2.78
N ILE A 135 5.46 0.23 2.55
CA ILE A 135 4.72 0.52 1.32
C ILE A 135 5.68 1.00 0.24
N ASP A 136 5.51 0.47 -0.97
CA ASP A 136 6.19 0.99 -2.15
C ASP A 136 5.36 2.13 -2.77
N PRO A 137 5.80 3.39 -2.69
CA PRO A 137 5.03 4.53 -3.18
C PRO A 137 5.02 4.65 -4.71
N LEU A 138 5.94 3.99 -5.41
CA LEU A 138 6.00 4.01 -6.86
C LEU A 138 5.09 2.97 -7.49
N LEU A 139 4.98 1.79 -6.88
CA LEU A 139 4.11 0.71 -7.32
C LEU A 139 2.66 0.86 -6.83
N SER A 140 2.46 1.56 -5.72
CA SER A 140 1.11 1.84 -5.18
C SER A 140 0.41 2.92 -6.02
N SER A 141 -0.90 2.79 -6.19
CA SER A 141 -1.69 3.72 -7.02
C SER A 141 -3.12 3.89 -6.50
N SER A 142 -3.77 4.98 -6.90
CA SER A 142 -5.19 5.22 -6.67
C SER A 142 -5.80 5.97 -7.84
N LYS A 143 -6.87 5.44 -8.41
CA LYS A 143 -7.68 6.11 -9.45
C LYS A 143 -8.39 7.34 -8.90
N MET A 144 -8.61 7.39 -7.58
CA MET A 144 -9.28 8.50 -6.89
C MET A 144 -8.34 9.66 -6.55
N ALA A 145 -7.02 9.49 -6.72
CA ALA A 145 -6.04 10.55 -6.47
C ALA A 145 -6.02 11.58 -7.62
N THR A 146 -7.12 12.31 -7.77
CA THR A 146 -7.29 13.38 -8.78
C THR A 146 -7.52 14.73 -8.09
N PRO A 147 -7.18 15.86 -8.75
CA PRO A 147 -7.36 17.18 -8.16
C PRO A 147 -8.80 17.50 -7.71
N GLY A 148 -9.80 16.91 -8.38
CA GLY A 148 -11.21 17.10 -8.06
C GLY A 148 -11.65 16.38 -6.77
N ILE A 149 -10.96 15.31 -6.38
CA ILE A 149 -11.31 14.51 -5.20
C ILE A 149 -10.42 14.86 -4.02
N VAL A 150 -9.08 14.79 -4.20
CA VAL A 150 -8.14 15.02 -3.10
C VAL A 150 -7.70 16.48 -2.93
N GLY A 151 -8.09 17.33 -3.84
CA GLY A 151 -7.68 18.74 -3.86
C GLY A 151 -6.32 18.97 -4.54
N LYS A 152 -6.12 20.19 -5.04
CA LYS A 152 -4.93 20.56 -5.84
C LYS A 152 -3.63 20.43 -5.05
N ARG A 153 -3.62 20.81 -3.76
CA ARG A 153 -2.43 20.72 -2.89
C ARG A 153 -1.97 19.28 -2.72
N HIS A 154 -2.86 18.39 -2.30
CA HIS A 154 -2.55 16.97 -2.09
C HIS A 154 -2.06 16.31 -3.39
N TYR A 155 -2.80 16.53 -4.48
CA TYR A 155 -2.43 15.98 -5.79
C TYR A 155 -1.04 16.45 -6.24
N GLY A 156 -0.79 17.77 -6.17
CA GLY A 156 0.49 18.36 -6.58
C GLY A 156 1.67 17.80 -5.77
N LEU A 157 1.53 17.76 -4.45
CA LEU A 157 2.55 17.18 -3.56
C LEU A 157 2.78 15.70 -3.82
N ALA A 158 1.72 14.90 -4.02
CA ALA A 158 1.85 13.49 -4.34
C ALA A 158 2.63 13.26 -5.65
N GLN A 159 2.37 14.06 -6.68
CA GLN A 159 3.11 14.00 -7.95
C GLN A 159 4.58 14.39 -7.77
N GLU A 160 4.86 15.44 -7.02
CA GLU A 160 6.23 15.89 -6.77
C GLU A 160 7.04 14.87 -5.96
N ILE A 161 6.43 14.28 -4.92
CA ILE A 161 7.04 13.20 -4.14
C ILE A 161 7.36 12.00 -5.03
N ARG A 162 6.38 11.52 -5.82
CA ARG A 162 6.59 10.38 -6.72
C ARG A 162 7.70 10.65 -7.73
N ARG A 163 7.73 11.85 -8.31
CA ARG A 163 8.80 12.27 -9.23
C ARG A 163 10.17 12.25 -8.54
N THR A 164 10.28 12.82 -7.34
CA THR A 164 11.53 12.85 -6.57
C THR A 164 12.02 11.45 -6.22
N LEU A 165 11.11 10.56 -5.81
CA LEU A 165 11.43 9.17 -5.48
C LEU A 165 11.80 8.36 -6.72
N ALA A 166 11.15 8.58 -7.88
CA ALA A 166 11.49 7.92 -9.14
C ALA A 166 12.89 8.32 -9.62
N GLN A 167 13.20 9.61 -9.64
CA GLN A 167 14.54 10.10 -9.96
C GLN A 167 15.61 9.52 -9.00
N TYR A 168 15.31 9.46 -7.71
CA TYR A 168 16.22 8.82 -6.76
C TYR A 168 16.42 7.33 -7.02
N ALA A 169 15.36 6.61 -7.43
CA ALA A 169 15.48 5.19 -7.77
C ALA A 169 16.43 4.97 -8.95
N GLU A 170 16.40 5.81 -9.97
CA GLU A 170 17.32 5.77 -11.11
C GLU A 170 18.77 6.09 -10.71
N LEU A 171 18.95 7.00 -9.75
CA LEU A 171 20.28 7.39 -9.27
C LEU A 171 20.92 6.36 -8.32
N LYS A 172 20.13 5.44 -7.73
CA LYS A 172 20.64 4.46 -6.74
C LYS A 172 21.78 3.60 -7.28
N ASP A 173 21.66 3.13 -8.52
CA ASP A 173 22.67 2.28 -9.12
C ASP A 173 23.95 3.07 -9.44
N ILE A 174 23.79 4.32 -9.85
CA ILE A 174 24.92 5.23 -10.09
C ILE A 174 25.66 5.52 -8.78
N ILE A 175 24.91 5.78 -7.69
CA ILE A 175 25.47 6.02 -6.35
C ILE A 175 26.22 4.79 -5.85
N ALA A 176 25.69 3.59 -6.08
CA ALA A 176 26.33 2.35 -5.66
C ALA A 176 27.64 2.08 -6.38
N MET A 177 27.75 2.48 -7.64
CA MET A 177 28.98 2.28 -8.46
C MET A 177 30.02 3.39 -8.29
N LEU A 178 29.60 4.64 -8.26
CA LEU A 178 30.51 5.80 -8.35
C LEU A 178 30.57 6.63 -7.06
N GLY A 179 29.65 6.43 -6.13
CA GLY A 179 29.53 7.23 -4.92
C GLY A 179 28.71 8.51 -5.11
N LEU A 180 28.24 9.06 -3.99
CA LEU A 180 27.40 10.28 -3.98
C LEU A 180 28.12 11.53 -4.48
N GLU A 181 29.43 11.59 -4.25
CA GLU A 181 30.28 12.76 -4.58
C GLU A 181 30.40 13.00 -6.09
N GLN A 182 30.18 11.97 -6.91
CA GLN A 182 30.29 12.06 -8.36
C GLN A 182 29.00 12.57 -9.03
N LEU A 183 27.91 12.70 -8.26
CA LEU A 183 26.67 13.25 -8.79
C LEU A 183 26.75 14.75 -9.01
N ALA A 184 26.01 15.24 -10.02
CA ALA A 184 25.80 16.65 -10.22
C ALA A 184 25.13 17.31 -8.97
N PRO A 185 25.38 18.60 -8.69
CA PRO A 185 24.81 19.27 -7.52
C PRO A 185 23.27 19.18 -7.42
N GLU A 186 22.59 19.23 -8.55
CA GLU A 186 21.12 19.09 -8.60
C GLU A 186 20.66 17.67 -8.23
N ASP A 187 21.33 16.64 -8.74
CA ASP A 187 21.04 15.24 -8.41
C ASP A 187 21.28 14.96 -6.92
N ARG A 188 22.34 15.54 -6.34
CA ARG A 188 22.58 15.45 -4.89
C ARG A 188 21.44 16.05 -4.07
N LYS A 189 20.81 17.14 -4.52
CA LYS A 189 19.62 17.72 -3.86
C LYS A 189 18.42 16.77 -3.95
N VAL A 190 18.20 16.18 -5.13
CA VAL A 190 17.11 15.18 -5.31
C VAL A 190 17.31 13.99 -4.38
N VAL A 191 18.51 13.43 -4.30
CA VAL A 191 18.86 12.33 -3.40
C VAL A 191 18.62 12.72 -1.93
N ALA A 192 19.05 13.92 -1.53
CA ALA A 192 18.89 14.41 -0.17
C ALA A 192 17.41 14.57 0.23
N ARG A 193 16.59 15.11 -0.67
CA ARG A 193 15.13 15.24 -0.48
C ARG A 193 14.47 13.87 -0.41
N ALA A 194 14.77 12.99 -1.37
CA ALA A 194 14.20 11.64 -1.45
C ALA A 194 14.47 10.82 -0.18
N ARG A 195 15.70 10.80 0.31
CA ARG A 195 16.08 10.08 1.54
C ARG A 195 15.33 10.63 2.76
N ARG A 196 15.16 11.96 2.86
CA ARG A 196 14.39 12.58 3.93
C ARG A 196 12.92 12.24 3.84
N LEU A 197 12.33 12.26 2.64
CA LEU A 197 10.94 11.85 2.40
C LEU A 197 10.74 10.37 2.78
N GLU A 198 11.64 9.47 2.35
CA GLU A 198 11.57 8.05 2.71
C GLU A 198 11.60 7.84 4.24
N ARG A 199 12.40 8.61 4.98
CA ARG A 199 12.45 8.55 6.44
C ARG A 199 11.22 9.15 7.09
N PHE A 200 10.78 10.31 6.64
CA PHE A 200 9.60 11.00 7.20
C PHE A 200 8.31 10.22 6.99
N LEU A 201 8.16 9.53 5.86
CA LEU A 201 6.99 8.68 5.56
C LEU A 201 7.01 7.34 6.32
N THR A 202 7.75 7.23 7.41
CA THR A 202 7.73 6.11 8.36
C THR A 202 7.09 6.54 9.68
N GLN A 203 6.38 5.61 10.31
CA GLN A 203 5.80 5.85 11.64
C GLN A 203 5.75 4.56 12.46
N PRO A 204 5.86 4.61 13.79
CA PRO A 204 5.69 3.46 14.62
C PRO A 204 4.21 3.06 14.73
N PHE A 205 3.93 1.74 14.68
CA PHE A 205 2.59 1.22 14.86
C PHE A 205 2.28 0.97 16.34
N PHE A 206 1.03 1.12 16.74
CA PHE A 206 0.56 0.76 18.08
C PHE A 206 0.75 -0.74 18.36
N SER A 207 0.55 -1.60 17.36
CA SER A 207 0.71 -3.05 17.47
C SER A 207 2.16 -3.50 17.65
N THR A 208 3.15 -2.68 17.28
CA THR A 208 4.58 -3.02 17.40
C THR A 208 5.25 -2.42 18.63
N GLU A 209 4.55 -1.61 19.41
CA GLU A 209 5.06 -0.95 20.61
C GLU A 209 5.75 -1.91 21.61
N PRO A 210 5.18 -3.11 21.92
CA PRO A 210 5.82 -4.06 22.81
C PRO A 210 7.17 -4.59 22.34
N PHE A 211 7.41 -4.57 21.03
CA PHE A 211 8.64 -5.11 20.40
C PHE A 211 9.68 -4.05 20.11
N THR A 212 9.25 -2.84 19.74
CA THR A 212 10.12 -1.76 19.28
C THR A 212 10.41 -0.75 20.38
N SER A 213 9.65 -0.75 21.48
CA SER A 213 9.64 0.27 22.52
C SER A 213 9.36 1.69 22.00
N LEU A 214 8.87 1.80 20.78
CA LEU A 214 8.43 3.06 20.18
C LEU A 214 6.92 3.18 20.31
N LYS A 215 6.47 4.26 20.95
CA LYS A 215 5.05 4.54 21.11
C LYS A 215 4.40 4.74 19.74
N GLY A 216 3.30 4.01 19.48
CA GLY A 216 2.53 4.13 18.26
C GLY A 216 2.01 5.54 18.03
N LYS A 217 1.92 5.95 16.76
CA LYS A 217 1.49 7.30 16.36
C LYS A 217 0.43 7.24 15.26
N LEU A 218 -0.61 8.04 15.43
CA LEU A 218 -1.58 8.34 14.39
C LEU A 218 -1.25 9.71 13.83
N VAL A 219 -0.93 9.77 12.54
CA VAL A 219 -0.56 11.01 11.85
C VAL A 219 -1.70 11.44 10.94
N SER A 220 -2.16 12.68 11.06
CA SER A 220 -3.18 13.22 10.17
C SER A 220 -2.64 13.43 8.77
N LEU A 221 -3.53 13.39 7.78
CA LEU A 221 -3.17 13.71 6.38
C LEU A 221 -2.56 15.10 6.26
N GLU A 222 -3.11 16.09 6.97
CA GLU A 222 -2.62 17.46 6.97
C GLU A 222 -1.17 17.55 7.46
N ASN A 223 -0.85 16.94 8.60
CA ASN A 223 0.51 16.88 9.12
C ASN A 223 1.48 16.18 8.17
N THR A 224 1.00 15.14 7.46
CA THR A 224 1.80 14.43 6.46
C THR A 224 2.09 15.34 5.26
N LEU A 225 1.08 16.05 4.75
CA LEU A 225 1.25 16.97 3.62
C LEU A 225 2.16 18.14 3.99
N ASP A 226 1.98 18.74 5.17
CA ASP A 226 2.83 19.81 5.66
C ASP A 226 4.29 19.39 5.78
N GLY A 227 4.53 18.24 6.37
CA GLY A 227 5.88 17.70 6.51
C GLY A 227 6.56 17.44 5.18
N CYS A 228 5.84 16.82 4.24
CA CYS A 228 6.35 16.56 2.89
C CYS A 228 6.66 17.86 2.14
N GLU A 229 5.78 18.85 2.19
CA GLU A 229 5.95 20.15 1.55
C GLU A 229 7.20 20.88 2.08
N ARG A 230 7.38 20.88 3.39
CA ARG A 230 8.55 21.52 4.04
C ARG A 230 9.86 20.81 3.71
N ILE A 231 9.85 19.47 3.58
CA ILE A 231 11.03 18.71 3.13
C ILE A 231 11.36 19.04 1.67
N LEU A 232 10.37 19.11 0.79
CA LEU A 232 10.55 19.48 -0.61
C LEU A 232 11.08 20.90 -0.80
N ARG A 233 10.75 21.82 0.14
CA ARG A 233 11.30 23.20 0.20
C ARG A 233 12.68 23.30 0.86
N ASP A 234 13.33 22.19 1.15
CA ASP A 234 14.67 22.12 1.77
C ASP A 234 14.76 22.71 3.21
N GLU A 235 13.64 22.88 3.92
CA GLU A 235 13.67 23.40 5.30
C GLU A 235 14.47 22.51 6.27
N PHE A 236 14.57 21.22 5.96
CA PHE A 236 15.25 20.24 6.78
C PHE A 236 16.59 19.76 6.18
N LYS A 237 17.19 20.55 5.24
CA LYS A 237 18.46 20.18 4.57
C LYS A 237 19.62 19.96 5.54
N ASP A 238 19.66 20.69 6.66
CA ASP A 238 20.72 20.63 7.66
C ASP A 238 20.42 19.63 8.80
N PHE A 239 19.26 18.95 8.74
CA PHE A 239 18.89 17.91 9.71
C PHE A 239 19.41 16.56 9.24
N PRO A 240 19.95 15.72 10.16
CA PRO A 240 20.32 14.36 9.83
C PRO A 240 19.05 13.55 9.46
N GLU A 241 19.18 12.65 8.50
CA GLU A 241 18.05 11.80 8.04
C GLU A 241 17.41 11.01 9.20
N SER A 242 18.22 10.62 10.20
CA SER A 242 17.74 9.89 11.39
C SER A 242 16.75 10.69 12.25
N ALA A 243 16.80 12.03 12.23
CA ALA A 243 15.86 12.86 12.95
C ALA A 243 14.43 12.77 12.39
N LEU A 244 14.29 12.44 11.10
CA LEU A 244 13.02 12.30 10.40
C LEU A 244 12.45 10.87 10.44
N TYR A 245 13.19 9.93 11.01
CA TYR A 245 12.79 8.51 11.04
C TYR A 245 11.88 8.21 12.23
N MET A 246 10.75 7.51 11.98
CA MET A 246 9.78 7.09 13.01
C MET A 246 9.27 8.27 13.87
N ILE A 247 8.93 9.36 13.22
CA ILE A 247 8.26 10.51 13.84
C ILE A 247 6.80 10.57 13.38
N GLY A 248 5.97 11.36 14.06
CA GLY A 248 4.61 11.66 13.62
C GLY A 248 4.58 12.96 12.80
N SER A 249 4.45 14.11 13.47
CA SER A 249 4.53 15.40 12.79
C SER A 249 5.99 15.80 12.50
N ILE A 250 6.18 16.64 11.49
CA ILE A 250 7.52 17.10 11.10
C ILE A 250 8.22 17.91 12.20
N ASP A 251 7.48 18.55 13.09
CA ASP A 251 8.06 19.35 14.17
C ASP A 251 8.72 18.49 15.26
N GLU A 252 8.35 17.22 15.38
CA GLU A 252 9.05 16.27 16.25
C GLU A 252 10.52 16.04 15.86
N ALA A 253 10.89 16.29 14.60
CA ALA A 253 12.28 16.24 14.16
C ALA A 253 13.15 17.25 14.93
N LYS A 254 12.59 18.45 15.23
CA LYS A 254 13.29 19.48 15.99
C LYS A 254 13.47 19.07 17.46
N GLU A 255 12.49 18.43 18.05
CA GLU A 255 12.54 17.92 19.42
C GLU A 255 13.57 16.77 19.53
N LYS A 256 13.53 15.85 18.57
CA LYS A 256 14.48 14.73 18.50
C LYS A 256 15.94 15.18 18.34
N MET A 257 16.16 16.28 17.62
CA MET A 257 17.48 16.91 17.51
C MET A 257 17.94 17.52 18.85
N LYS A 258 17.04 18.18 19.59
CA LYS A 258 17.39 18.76 20.91
C LYS A 258 17.75 17.68 21.93
N THR A 259 16.96 16.61 22.01
CA THR A 259 17.23 15.47 22.90
C THR A 259 18.50 14.71 22.51
N GLY A 260 18.76 14.53 21.21
CA GLY A 260 20.00 13.90 20.73
C GLY A 260 21.25 14.70 21.03
N ARG A 261 21.22 16.02 20.93
CA ARG A 261 22.32 16.91 21.32
C ARG A 261 22.54 16.89 22.85
N ALA A 262 21.47 17.00 23.63
CA ALA A 262 21.57 16.94 25.09
C ALA A 262 22.16 15.59 25.59
N ALA A 263 21.82 14.48 24.92
CA ALA A 263 22.40 13.16 25.24
C ALA A 263 23.86 13.00 24.78
N ALA A 264 24.30 13.70 23.77
CA ALA A 264 25.70 13.75 23.33
C ALA A 264 26.54 14.61 24.31
N ASP A 265 26.03 15.79 24.68
CA ASP A 265 26.69 16.70 25.61
C ASP A 265 26.80 16.13 27.04
N ALA A 266 25.90 15.24 27.44
CA ALA A 266 25.93 14.55 28.73
C ALA A 266 26.92 13.35 28.78
N ARG A 267 27.49 12.95 27.63
CA ARG A 267 28.47 11.86 27.51
C ARG A 267 29.90 12.36 27.30
N THR A 268 30.08 13.66 27.08
CA THR A 268 31.37 14.38 27.05
C THR A 268 31.61 15.02 28.42
#